data_be937eb1ea21847f2e3861649871ec6c
#
_entry.id   be937eb1ea21847f2e3861649871ec6c
#
_cell.length_a   1.000
_cell.length_b   1.000
_cell.length_c   1.000
_cell.angle_alpha   90.00
_cell.angle_beta   90.00
_cell.angle_gamma   90.00
#
_symmetry.space_group_name_H-M   'P 1'
#
loop_
_entity.id
_entity.type
_entity.pdbx_description
1 polymer ?
#
loop_
_entity_poly.entity_id
_entity_poly.type
_entity_poly.pdbx_seq_one_letter_code
_entity_poly.pdbx_strand_id
1 'polypeptide(L)'
;MDSNKLILKPGLEGVPVTNSSICDIDGNKGKLLYRGYSIEELSKKSSFLETAYLLIWGELPTAIQLRDFEQEVQMHRRLSFRVRDMMKCFPATGHPMDALQSSAASLGLFYSRRAIDDPNYIYNAVIRLIAKIPTMIAAFQLIRKGQDPIQPRDDLTYSSNFLYMLTEKEQDPIAAKAVSYTHLRAHET
;
A
#
# COMPACT_ATOMS: atom_id res chain seq x y z
N MET A 1 -50.68 -6.57 8.13
CA MET A 1 -49.34 -7.14 8.46
C MET A 1 -48.57 -7.26 7.15
N ASP A 2 -47.89 -6.18 6.76
CA ASP A 2 -47.09 -6.19 5.54
C ASP A 2 -45.82 -7.01 5.77
N SER A 3 -45.77 -8.17 5.14
CA SER A 3 -44.55 -8.98 5.08
C SER A 3 -43.52 -8.25 4.22
N ASN A 4 -42.59 -7.61 4.88
CA ASN A 4 -41.42 -7.02 4.26
C ASN A 4 -40.63 -8.13 3.58
N LYS A 5 -40.93 -8.44 2.33
CA LYS A 5 -40.20 -9.45 1.53
C LYS A 5 -38.79 -8.93 1.35
N LEU A 6 -37.84 -9.46 2.10
CA LEU A 6 -36.40 -9.29 1.88
C LEU A 6 -36.09 -9.69 0.43
N ILE A 7 -35.89 -8.69 -0.43
CA ILE A 7 -35.47 -8.92 -1.81
C ILE A 7 -33.97 -9.22 -1.76
N LEU A 8 -33.64 -10.50 -1.94
CA LEU A 8 -32.25 -10.92 -2.07
C LEU A 8 -31.66 -10.31 -3.35
N LYS A 9 -30.61 -9.51 -3.23
CA LYS A 9 -29.83 -8.98 -4.35
C LYS A 9 -28.45 -9.68 -4.37
N PRO A 10 -28.26 -10.71 -5.19
CA PRO A 10 -26.97 -11.40 -5.30
C PRO A 10 -25.87 -10.41 -5.71
N GLY A 11 -24.72 -10.47 -5.04
CA GLY A 11 -23.59 -9.59 -5.34
C GLY A 11 -23.76 -8.13 -4.93
N LEU A 12 -24.85 -7.76 -4.26
CA LEU A 12 -25.16 -6.38 -3.82
C LEU A 12 -25.20 -5.33 -4.95
N GLU A 13 -25.37 -5.75 -6.19
CA GLU A 13 -25.43 -4.84 -7.36
C GLU A 13 -26.55 -3.79 -7.17
N GLY A 14 -26.18 -2.51 -7.29
CA GLY A 14 -27.08 -1.39 -7.11
C GLY A 14 -27.54 -1.15 -5.67
N VAL A 15 -26.93 -1.80 -4.68
CA VAL A 15 -27.21 -1.56 -3.26
C VAL A 15 -26.14 -0.64 -2.67
N PRO A 16 -26.44 0.62 -2.34
CA PRO A 16 -25.47 1.49 -1.65
C PRO A 16 -25.20 0.95 -0.24
N VAL A 17 -23.92 0.77 0.09
CA VAL A 17 -23.49 0.22 1.39
C VAL A 17 -23.08 1.33 2.35
N THR A 18 -22.37 2.35 1.84
CA THR A 18 -21.90 3.49 2.63
C THR A 18 -21.58 4.68 1.72
N ASN A 19 -21.47 5.86 2.32
CA ASN A 19 -20.92 7.03 1.67
C ASN A 19 -19.41 7.08 1.90
N SER A 20 -18.65 7.43 0.85
CA SER A 20 -17.20 7.62 0.95
C SER A 20 -16.83 9.03 0.48
N SER A 21 -15.92 9.67 1.19
CA SER A 21 -15.29 10.93 0.79
C SER A 21 -13.87 10.73 0.24
N ILE A 22 -13.43 9.48 0.12
CA ILE A 22 -12.04 9.16 -0.25
C ILE A 22 -11.85 9.26 -1.76
N CYS A 23 -12.75 8.69 -2.53
CA CYS A 23 -12.65 8.71 -4.00
C CYS A 23 -14.03 8.87 -4.63
N ASP A 24 -14.04 9.42 -5.84
CA ASP A 24 -15.18 9.49 -6.75
C ASP A 24 -14.76 8.92 -8.12
N ILE A 25 -15.54 7.95 -8.62
CA ILE A 25 -15.23 7.20 -9.84
C ILE A 25 -16.41 7.31 -10.80
N ASP A 26 -16.18 7.90 -11.97
CA ASP A 26 -17.11 7.88 -13.10
C ASP A 26 -16.49 7.02 -14.22
N GLY A 27 -16.81 5.72 -14.22
CA GLY A 27 -16.28 4.77 -15.18
C GLY A 27 -16.73 5.06 -16.63
N ASN A 28 -17.88 5.70 -16.83
CA ASN A 28 -18.36 6.07 -18.16
C ASN A 28 -17.53 7.21 -18.79
N LYS A 29 -17.01 8.10 -17.94
CA LYS A 29 -16.16 9.22 -18.37
C LYS A 29 -14.69 8.96 -18.17
N GLY A 30 -14.29 7.79 -17.61
CA GLY A 30 -12.90 7.50 -17.26
C GLY A 30 -12.33 8.49 -16.25
N LYS A 31 -13.14 8.96 -15.29
CA LYS A 31 -12.75 9.98 -14.32
C LYS A 31 -12.58 9.36 -12.94
N LEU A 32 -11.39 9.54 -12.36
CA LEU A 32 -11.10 9.18 -10.98
C LEU A 32 -10.61 10.40 -10.20
N LEU A 33 -11.25 10.66 -9.08
CA LEU A 33 -10.85 11.71 -8.14
C LEU A 33 -10.48 11.09 -6.79
N TYR A 34 -9.38 11.54 -6.21
CA TYR A 34 -8.99 11.24 -4.83
C TYR A 34 -9.12 12.50 -3.98
N ARG A 35 -10.02 12.49 -2.99
CA ARG A 35 -10.30 13.66 -2.13
C ARG A 35 -10.56 14.95 -2.93
N GLY A 36 -11.17 14.82 -4.13
CA GLY A 36 -11.43 15.94 -5.04
C GLY A 36 -10.32 16.30 -6.03
N TYR A 37 -9.13 15.72 -5.91
CA TYR A 37 -8.03 15.91 -6.85
C TYR A 37 -8.08 14.86 -7.97
N SER A 38 -7.84 15.26 -9.22
CA SER A 38 -7.81 14.32 -10.32
C SER A 38 -6.56 13.42 -10.26
N ILE A 39 -6.72 12.16 -10.68
CA ILE A 39 -5.59 11.22 -10.71
C ILE A 39 -4.48 11.70 -11.65
N GLU A 40 -4.83 12.39 -12.74
CA GLU A 40 -3.89 12.95 -13.71
C GLU A 40 -3.02 14.06 -13.08
N GLU A 41 -3.60 14.87 -12.20
CA GLU A 41 -2.83 15.89 -11.48
C GLU A 41 -1.93 15.27 -10.43
N LEU A 42 -2.45 14.36 -9.62
CA LEU A 42 -1.69 13.67 -8.58
C LEU A 42 -0.52 12.90 -9.18
N SER A 43 -0.74 12.17 -10.28
CA SER A 43 0.32 11.40 -10.93
C SER A 43 1.44 12.25 -11.53
N LYS A 44 1.14 13.50 -11.92
CA LYS A 44 2.14 14.43 -12.48
C LYS A 44 2.89 15.22 -11.42
N LYS A 45 2.20 15.62 -10.35
CA LYS A 45 2.70 16.62 -9.40
C LYS A 45 3.02 16.05 -8.01
N SER A 46 2.47 14.88 -7.65
CA SER A 46 2.61 14.30 -6.32
C SER A 46 3.45 13.03 -6.33
N SER A 47 4.10 12.74 -5.20
CA SER A 47 4.72 11.44 -4.94
C SER A 47 3.68 10.41 -4.47
N PHE A 48 4.06 9.12 -4.45
CA PHE A 48 3.22 8.07 -3.87
C PHE A 48 2.88 8.35 -2.41
N LEU A 49 3.86 8.76 -1.60
CA LEU A 49 3.65 9.02 -0.17
C LEU A 49 2.81 10.27 0.07
N GLU A 50 2.95 11.30 -0.75
CA GLU A 50 2.10 12.49 -0.70
C GLU A 50 0.64 12.17 -1.00
N THR A 51 0.39 11.32 -2.01
CA THR A 51 -0.96 10.84 -2.32
C THR A 51 -1.50 9.91 -1.22
N ALA A 52 -0.67 9.03 -0.65
CA ALA A 52 -1.06 8.20 0.48
C ALA A 52 -1.46 9.05 1.70
N TYR A 53 -0.71 10.10 1.98
CA TYR A 53 -1.03 11.07 3.01
C TYR A 53 -2.40 11.71 2.76
N LEU A 54 -2.64 12.22 1.54
CA LEU A 54 -3.93 12.80 1.13
C LEU A 54 -5.10 11.83 1.39
N LEU A 55 -4.96 10.57 1.03
CA LEU A 55 -6.03 9.58 1.22
C LEU A 55 -6.33 9.29 2.69
N ILE A 56 -5.30 9.26 3.53
CA ILE A 56 -5.40 8.94 4.96
C ILE A 56 -5.98 10.12 5.74
N TRP A 57 -5.42 11.33 5.55
CA TRP A 57 -5.79 12.51 6.34
C TRP A 57 -6.79 13.45 5.66
N GLY A 58 -7.03 13.29 4.35
CA GLY A 58 -8.04 14.04 3.63
C GLY A 58 -7.56 15.33 2.98
N GLU A 59 -6.31 15.73 3.22
CA GLU A 59 -5.67 16.92 2.65
C GLU A 59 -4.22 16.65 2.26
N LEU A 60 -3.69 17.43 1.33
CA LEU A 60 -2.28 17.33 0.94
C LEU A 60 -1.37 17.79 2.09
N PRO A 61 -0.25 17.08 2.31
CA PRO A 61 0.68 17.46 3.38
C PRO A 61 1.40 18.75 3.07
N THR A 62 1.71 19.53 4.10
CA THR A 62 2.75 20.55 4.02
C THR A 62 4.13 19.90 3.83
N ALA A 63 5.13 20.66 3.40
CA ALA A 63 6.49 20.15 3.22
C ALA A 63 7.07 19.52 4.51
N ILE A 64 6.73 20.06 5.68
CA ILE A 64 7.17 19.52 6.97
C ILE A 64 6.46 18.19 7.25
N GLN A 65 5.15 18.13 7.11
CA GLN A 65 4.36 16.91 7.33
C GLN A 65 4.77 15.78 6.38
N LEU A 66 5.03 16.10 5.11
CA LEU A 66 5.50 15.11 4.14
C LEU A 66 6.85 14.53 4.55
N ARG A 67 7.80 15.39 4.90
CA ARG A 67 9.13 14.96 5.34
C ARG A 67 9.06 14.06 6.58
N ASP A 68 8.26 14.44 7.57
CA ASP A 68 8.12 13.67 8.81
C ASP A 68 7.46 12.31 8.52
N PHE A 69 6.45 12.27 7.66
CA PHE A 69 5.80 11.04 7.20
C PHE A 69 6.76 10.13 6.41
N GLU A 70 7.56 10.71 5.51
CA GLU A 70 8.59 9.97 4.77
C GLU A 70 9.64 9.36 5.69
N GLN A 71 10.08 10.09 6.71
CA GLN A 71 11.03 9.58 7.71
C GLN A 71 10.44 8.42 8.52
N GLU A 72 9.19 8.52 8.95
CA GLU A 72 8.53 7.43 9.67
C GLU A 72 8.37 6.17 8.80
N VAL A 73 7.95 6.32 7.55
CA VAL A 73 7.88 5.20 6.60
C VAL A 73 9.27 4.59 6.40
N GLN A 74 10.31 5.41 6.27
CA GLN A 74 11.70 4.97 6.11
C GLN A 74 12.19 4.15 7.30
N MET A 75 11.94 4.59 8.52
CA MET A 75 12.32 3.86 9.74
C MET A 75 11.66 2.47 9.85
N HIS A 76 10.50 2.30 9.23
CA HIS A 76 9.73 1.05 9.30
C HIS A 76 9.89 0.10 8.11
N ARG A 77 10.65 0.45 7.06
CA ARG A 77 10.80 -0.35 5.82
C ARG A 77 11.39 -1.74 6.05
N ARG A 78 12.30 -1.89 7.00
CA ARG A 78 13.05 -3.13 7.20
C ARG A 78 12.17 -4.22 7.79
N LEU A 79 12.26 -5.42 7.23
CA LEU A 79 11.62 -6.61 7.81
C LEU A 79 12.54 -7.20 8.90
N SER A 80 11.93 -7.64 10.01
CA SER A 80 12.67 -8.40 11.01
C SER A 80 13.18 -9.71 10.42
N PHE A 81 14.25 -10.27 10.99
CA PHE A 81 14.78 -11.56 10.53
C PHE A 81 13.74 -12.68 10.61
N ARG A 82 12.90 -12.68 11.65
CA ARG A 82 11.84 -13.70 11.83
C ARG A 82 10.80 -13.68 10.70
N VAL A 83 10.40 -12.48 10.24
CA VAL A 83 9.46 -12.36 9.10
C VAL A 83 10.13 -12.86 7.83
N ARG A 84 11.41 -12.53 7.59
CA ARG A 84 12.16 -13.00 6.43
C ARG A 84 12.34 -14.52 6.44
N ASP A 85 12.69 -15.10 7.59
CA ASP A 85 12.86 -16.55 7.72
C ASP A 85 11.54 -17.29 7.52
N MET A 86 10.43 -16.78 8.05
CA MET A 86 9.09 -17.29 7.77
C MET A 86 8.79 -17.26 6.27
N MET A 87 9.08 -16.16 5.58
CA MET A 87 8.84 -16.02 4.14
C MET A 87 9.68 -17.01 3.32
N LYS A 88 10.89 -17.38 3.78
CA LYS A 88 11.73 -18.42 3.14
C LYS A 88 11.10 -19.81 3.20
N CYS A 89 10.16 -20.04 4.12
CA CYS A 89 9.42 -21.30 4.21
C CYS A 89 8.26 -21.39 3.22
N PHE A 90 7.91 -20.32 2.53
CA PHE A 90 6.82 -20.34 1.56
C PHE A 90 7.25 -21.06 0.28
N PRO A 91 6.36 -21.87 -0.33
CA PRO A 91 6.67 -22.54 -1.57
C PRO A 91 6.90 -21.52 -2.69
N ALA A 92 7.95 -21.72 -3.49
CA ALA A 92 8.27 -20.83 -4.62
C ALA A 92 7.16 -20.78 -5.68
N THR A 93 6.32 -21.80 -5.75
CA THR A 93 5.15 -21.91 -6.63
C THR A 93 3.91 -21.21 -6.08
N GLY A 94 3.95 -20.73 -4.82
CA GLY A 94 2.84 -20.05 -4.18
C GLY A 94 2.45 -18.76 -4.91
N HIS A 95 1.16 -18.43 -4.88
CA HIS A 95 0.69 -17.18 -5.47
C HIS A 95 1.24 -15.97 -4.69
N PRO A 96 1.79 -14.94 -5.36
CA PRO A 96 2.40 -13.79 -4.66
C PRO A 96 1.47 -13.06 -3.69
N MET A 97 0.16 -13.00 -4.01
CA MET A 97 -0.82 -12.38 -3.12
C MET A 97 -1.06 -13.18 -1.85
N ASP A 98 -1.02 -14.52 -1.91
CA ASP A 98 -1.17 -15.38 -0.73
C ASP A 98 0.05 -15.23 0.20
N ALA A 99 1.25 -15.13 -0.38
CA ALA A 99 2.47 -14.86 0.36
C ALA A 99 2.44 -13.46 1.00
N LEU A 100 1.97 -12.44 0.28
CA LEU A 100 1.82 -11.09 0.81
C LEU A 100 0.80 -11.06 1.95
N GLN A 101 -0.37 -11.66 1.76
CA GLN A 101 -1.43 -11.71 2.77
C GLN A 101 -0.95 -12.42 4.06
N SER A 102 -0.29 -13.57 3.92
CA SER A 102 0.28 -14.32 5.04
C SER A 102 1.36 -13.53 5.77
N SER A 103 2.25 -12.87 5.02
CA SER A 103 3.31 -12.04 5.59
C SER A 103 2.75 -10.82 6.30
N ALA A 104 1.78 -10.13 5.72
CA ALA A 104 1.13 -8.96 6.34
C ALA A 104 0.37 -9.36 7.60
N ALA A 105 -0.38 -10.47 7.57
CA ALA A 105 -1.09 -11.00 8.74
C ALA A 105 -0.14 -11.36 9.88
N SER A 106 1.06 -11.89 9.56
CA SER A 106 2.07 -12.24 10.56
C SER A 106 2.58 -11.04 11.34
N LEU A 107 2.53 -9.82 10.79
CA LEU A 107 2.93 -8.61 11.53
C LEU A 107 2.11 -8.42 12.81
N GLY A 108 0.85 -8.87 12.82
CA GLY A 108 0.01 -8.82 14.00
C GLY A 108 0.53 -9.64 15.19
N LEU A 109 1.43 -10.61 14.95
CA LEU A 109 2.10 -11.38 16.00
C LEU A 109 3.24 -10.60 16.67
N PHE A 110 3.84 -9.65 15.94
CA PHE A 110 4.99 -8.87 16.41
C PHE A 110 4.60 -7.53 17.03
N TYR A 111 3.38 -7.08 16.77
CA TYR A 111 2.87 -5.82 17.31
C TYR A 111 1.63 -6.11 18.16
N SER A 112 1.69 -5.80 19.45
CA SER A 112 0.59 -6.08 20.38
C SER A 112 -0.69 -5.36 19.94
N ARG A 113 -1.81 -6.09 19.90
CA ARG A 113 -3.14 -5.59 19.51
C ARG A 113 -3.83 -4.76 20.60
N ARG A 114 -3.08 -4.04 21.42
CA ARG A 114 -3.68 -3.25 22.48
C ARG A 114 -4.32 -2.00 21.89
N ALA A 115 -5.63 -1.93 21.99
CA ALA A 115 -6.47 -0.78 21.66
C ALA A 115 -6.62 -0.49 20.15
N ILE A 116 -7.51 -1.26 19.48
CA ILE A 116 -8.00 -0.92 18.13
C ILE A 116 -8.64 0.49 18.09
N ASP A 117 -9.10 0.97 19.25
CA ASP A 117 -9.71 2.29 19.40
C ASP A 117 -8.70 3.42 19.66
N ASP A 118 -7.40 3.10 19.79
CA ASP A 118 -6.36 4.11 19.95
C ASP A 118 -5.90 4.66 18.58
N PRO A 119 -6.14 5.96 18.29
CA PRO A 119 -5.71 6.58 17.03
C PRO A 119 -4.20 6.44 16.75
N ASN A 120 -3.37 6.48 17.78
CA ASN A 120 -1.92 6.32 17.65
C ASN A 120 -1.56 4.89 17.24
N TYR A 121 -2.29 3.88 17.73
CA TYR A 121 -2.10 2.50 17.31
C TYR A 121 -2.46 2.31 15.85
N ILE A 122 -3.60 2.85 15.41
CA ILE A 122 -4.06 2.80 14.01
C ILE A 122 -3.04 3.49 13.10
N TYR A 123 -2.61 4.69 13.47
CA TYR A 123 -1.58 5.44 12.74
C TYR A 123 -0.31 4.61 12.54
N ASN A 124 0.25 4.09 13.62
CA ASN A 124 1.45 3.25 13.56
C ASN A 124 1.26 1.98 12.73
N ALA A 125 0.07 1.37 12.77
CA ALA A 125 -0.25 0.19 11.96
C ALA A 125 -0.27 0.53 10.47
N VAL A 126 -0.86 1.64 10.09
CA VAL A 126 -0.90 2.14 8.71
C VAL A 126 0.51 2.43 8.19
N ILE A 127 1.34 3.16 8.96
CA ILE A 127 2.75 3.44 8.61
C ILE A 127 3.52 2.14 8.36
N ARG A 128 3.40 1.17 9.27
CA ARG A 128 4.10 -0.11 9.16
C ARG A 128 3.66 -0.90 7.92
N LEU A 129 2.38 -0.89 7.58
CA LEU A 129 1.88 -1.55 6.38
C LEU A 129 2.42 -0.88 5.12
N ILE A 130 2.28 0.44 5.01
CA ILE A 130 2.81 1.20 3.87
C ILE A 130 4.32 0.94 3.71
N ALA A 131 5.07 0.99 4.81
CA ALA A 131 6.51 0.81 4.78
C ALA A 131 6.97 -0.61 4.40
N LYS A 132 6.27 -1.65 4.88
CA LYS A 132 6.72 -3.05 4.78
C LYS A 132 6.19 -3.80 3.56
N ILE A 133 5.03 -3.43 3.03
CA ILE A 133 4.42 -4.10 1.89
C ILE A 133 5.38 -4.18 0.69
N PRO A 134 6.02 -3.10 0.22
CA PRO A 134 6.97 -3.19 -0.90
C PRO A 134 8.15 -4.11 -0.60
N THR A 135 8.67 -4.05 0.63
CA THR A 135 9.79 -4.91 1.04
C THR A 135 9.39 -6.39 1.07
N MET A 136 8.16 -6.72 1.49
CA MET A 136 7.63 -8.09 1.45
C MET A 136 7.47 -8.59 0.02
N ILE A 137 6.94 -7.77 -0.87
CA ILE A 137 6.78 -8.12 -2.29
C ILE A 137 8.14 -8.41 -2.93
N ALA A 138 9.09 -7.50 -2.74
CA ALA A 138 10.44 -7.66 -3.27
C ALA A 138 11.15 -8.88 -2.67
N ALA A 139 11.05 -9.08 -1.36
CA ALA A 139 11.63 -10.23 -0.68
C ALA A 139 11.08 -11.55 -1.21
N PHE A 140 9.77 -11.69 -1.37
CA PHE A 140 9.18 -12.92 -1.89
C PHE A 140 9.59 -13.20 -3.34
N GLN A 141 9.68 -12.15 -4.17
CA GLN A 141 10.14 -12.30 -5.56
C GLN A 141 11.57 -12.83 -5.64
N LEU A 142 12.47 -12.42 -4.75
CA LEU A 142 13.84 -12.92 -4.69
C LEU A 142 13.89 -14.34 -4.12
N ILE A 143 13.15 -14.62 -3.05
CA ILE A 143 13.05 -15.95 -2.45
C ILE A 143 12.59 -16.99 -3.50
N ARG A 144 11.59 -16.66 -4.32
CA ARG A 144 11.14 -17.53 -5.43
C ARG A 144 12.23 -17.85 -6.44
N LYS A 145 13.22 -16.97 -6.59
CA LYS A 145 14.39 -17.16 -7.46
C LYS A 145 15.56 -17.88 -6.76
N GLY A 146 15.37 -18.27 -5.50
CA GLY A 146 16.45 -18.85 -4.68
C GLY A 146 17.48 -17.82 -4.23
N GLN A 147 17.14 -16.54 -4.20
CA GLN A 147 18.01 -15.44 -3.81
C GLN A 147 17.62 -14.92 -2.41
N ASP A 148 18.58 -14.37 -1.69
CA ASP A 148 18.31 -13.70 -0.42
C ASP A 148 17.64 -12.34 -0.64
N PRO A 149 16.68 -11.96 0.24
CA PRO A 149 16.04 -10.65 0.19
C PRO A 149 17.04 -9.50 0.36
N ILE A 150 16.96 -8.52 -0.54
CA ILE A 150 17.76 -7.30 -0.49
C ILE A 150 17.16 -6.35 0.56
N GLN A 151 18.04 -5.74 1.35
CA GLN A 151 17.61 -4.76 2.35
C GLN A 151 17.30 -3.41 1.70
N PRO A 152 16.27 -2.70 2.19
CA PRO A 152 15.99 -1.35 1.70
C PRO A 152 17.13 -0.39 2.06
N ARG A 153 17.39 0.55 1.17
CA ARG A 153 18.34 1.66 1.34
C ARG A 153 17.62 2.90 1.86
N ASP A 154 18.29 3.66 2.70
CA ASP A 154 17.68 4.84 3.34
C ASP A 154 17.84 6.13 2.52
N ASP A 155 18.70 6.13 1.50
CA ASP A 155 18.95 7.25 0.59
C ASP A 155 18.05 7.26 -0.66
N LEU A 156 17.22 6.22 -0.87
CA LEU A 156 16.33 6.12 -2.01
C LEU A 156 14.89 6.51 -1.66
N THR A 157 14.21 7.13 -2.63
CA THR A 157 12.78 7.40 -2.54
C THR A 157 11.96 6.11 -2.42
N TYR A 158 10.71 6.20 -2.04
CA TYR A 158 9.85 5.04 -1.84
C TYR A 158 9.79 4.10 -3.07
N SER A 159 9.48 4.65 -4.25
CA SER A 159 9.38 3.88 -5.50
C SER A 159 10.73 3.41 -6.01
N SER A 160 11.78 4.25 -5.92
CA SER A 160 13.14 3.86 -6.31
C SER A 160 13.67 2.72 -5.45
N ASN A 161 13.37 2.74 -4.16
CA ASN A 161 13.78 1.70 -3.23
C ASN A 161 13.07 0.36 -3.52
N PHE A 162 11.79 0.40 -3.87
CA PHE A 162 11.07 -0.80 -4.30
C PHE A 162 11.73 -1.45 -5.53
N LEU A 163 12.04 -0.66 -6.55
CA LEU A 163 12.73 -1.15 -7.75
C LEU A 163 14.13 -1.67 -7.44
N TYR A 164 14.87 -0.97 -6.58
CA TYR A 164 16.19 -1.41 -6.12
C TYR A 164 16.09 -2.79 -5.44
N MET A 165 15.17 -2.98 -4.52
CA MET A 165 14.98 -4.27 -3.84
C MET A 165 14.58 -5.41 -4.78
N LEU A 166 13.92 -5.12 -5.91
CA LEU A 166 13.55 -6.12 -6.93
C LEU A 166 14.71 -6.53 -7.86
N THR A 167 15.64 -5.61 -8.12
CA THR A 167 16.61 -5.74 -9.21
C THR A 167 18.08 -5.65 -8.77
N GLU A 168 18.32 -5.27 -7.52
CA GLU A 168 19.65 -4.96 -6.95
C GLU A 168 20.40 -3.81 -7.67
N LYS A 169 19.67 -3.06 -8.50
CA LYS A 169 20.25 -1.96 -9.28
C LYS A 169 19.42 -0.70 -9.08
N GLU A 170 20.10 0.42 -8.99
CA GLU A 170 19.41 1.71 -9.08
C GLU A 170 18.82 1.83 -10.49
N GLN A 171 17.54 2.18 -10.54
CA GLN A 171 16.81 2.35 -11.79
C GLN A 171 16.71 3.84 -12.13
N ASP A 172 16.51 4.11 -13.41
CA ASP A 172 16.25 5.46 -13.90
C ASP A 172 15.09 6.10 -13.12
N PRO A 173 15.17 7.38 -12.74
CA PRO A 173 14.07 8.13 -12.11
C PRO A 173 12.75 8.05 -12.89
N ILE A 174 12.80 7.92 -14.22
CA ILE A 174 11.60 7.71 -15.04
C ILE A 174 10.92 6.38 -14.71
N ALA A 175 11.68 5.31 -14.52
CA ALA A 175 11.12 4.01 -14.13
C ALA A 175 10.46 4.06 -12.74
N ALA A 176 11.08 4.76 -11.78
CA ALA A 176 10.50 4.97 -10.46
C ALA A 176 9.19 5.77 -10.51
N LYS A 177 9.12 6.79 -11.38
CA LYS A 177 7.90 7.57 -11.61
C LYS A 177 6.81 6.73 -12.27
N ALA A 178 7.16 5.87 -13.23
CA ALA A 178 6.22 4.95 -13.88
C ALA A 178 5.61 3.97 -12.88
N VAL A 179 6.40 3.42 -11.96
CA VAL A 179 5.89 2.55 -10.88
C VAL A 179 4.93 3.31 -9.96
N SER A 180 5.27 4.52 -9.55
CA SER A 180 4.38 5.36 -8.74
C SER A 180 3.05 5.62 -9.45
N TYR A 181 3.11 5.97 -10.74
CA TYR A 181 1.93 6.19 -11.57
C TYR A 181 1.04 4.95 -11.67
N THR A 182 1.61 3.78 -11.95
CA THR A 182 0.87 2.52 -12.08
C THR A 182 0.14 2.16 -10.78
N HIS A 183 0.76 2.35 -9.63
CA HIS A 183 0.13 2.11 -8.33
C HIS A 183 -1.04 3.07 -8.06
N LEU A 184 -0.91 4.33 -8.46
CA LEU A 184 -1.98 5.33 -8.27
C LEU A 184 -3.19 5.04 -9.18
N ARG A 185 -2.97 4.50 -10.39
CA ARG A 185 -4.05 4.17 -11.35
C ARG A 185 -4.66 2.79 -11.18
N ALA A 186 -4.15 1.95 -10.31
CA ALA A 186 -4.60 0.55 -10.16
C ALA A 186 -6.09 0.39 -9.77
N HIS A 187 -6.77 1.47 -9.46
CA HIS A 187 -8.20 1.48 -9.09
C HIS A 187 -9.12 2.02 -10.18
N GLU A 188 -8.64 2.21 -11.42
CA GLU A 188 -9.47 2.71 -12.53
C GLU A 188 -10.29 1.62 -13.24
N THR A 189 -10.08 0.34 -12.89
CA THR A 189 -10.79 -0.81 -13.52
C THR A 189 -11.68 -1.52 -12.55
#